data_57b38248945dd894d6f5d43958ea4000
#
_entry.id   57b38248945dd894d6f5d43958ea4000
#
_cell.length_a   1.000
_cell.length_b   1.000
_cell.length_c   1.000
_cell.angle_alpha   90.00
_cell.angle_beta   90.00
_cell.angle_gamma   90.00
#
_symmetry.space_group_name_H-M   'P 1'
#
loop_
_entity.id
_entity.type
_entity.pdbx_description
1 polymer ?
#
loop_
_entity_poly.entity_id
_entity_poly.type
_entity_poly.pdbx_seq_one_letter_code
_entity_poly.pdbx_strand_id
1 'polypeptide(L)'
;MRHIVTNRKNALLVLSILFILFFTFLPHSSLGIGVEKGYLNLNPLAMFHFASFSSFIINNIGNVMLFIPFGFTLSMRLPNQNKWRIVGIGCLLSMMIEITQLFMPNRCTDFDDVILNTVGTLLGWVIYSNWKNDHWKK
;
A
#
# COMPACT_ATOMS: atom_id res chain seq x y z
N MET A 1 -16.11 -12.97 -23.80
CA MET A 1 -16.33 -12.07 -22.68
C MET A 1 -15.47 -12.36 -21.44
N ARG A 2 -15.35 -13.58 -20.92
CA ARG A 2 -14.54 -13.89 -19.71
C ARG A 2 -13.07 -13.44 -19.82
N HIS A 3 -12.40 -13.65 -20.94
CA HIS A 3 -10.99 -13.25 -21.13
C HIS A 3 -10.76 -11.73 -21.05
N ILE A 4 -11.67 -10.92 -21.59
CA ILE A 4 -11.55 -9.46 -21.58
C ILE A 4 -11.70 -8.93 -20.16
N VAL A 5 -12.63 -9.46 -19.38
CA VAL A 5 -12.86 -9.07 -17.98
C VAL A 5 -11.66 -9.46 -17.10
N THR A 6 -11.09 -10.63 -17.31
CA THR A 6 -9.90 -11.09 -16.59
C THR A 6 -8.68 -10.20 -16.90
N ASN A 7 -8.49 -9.84 -18.18
CA ASN A 7 -7.40 -8.94 -18.58
C ASN A 7 -7.52 -7.55 -17.95
N ARG A 8 -8.72 -6.98 -17.87
CA ARG A 8 -8.94 -5.69 -17.22
C ARG A 8 -8.59 -5.73 -15.71
N LYS A 9 -9.00 -6.77 -15.00
CA LYS A 9 -8.66 -6.96 -13.58
C LYS A 9 -7.16 -7.11 -13.35
N ASN A 10 -6.47 -7.84 -14.22
CA ASN A 10 -5.03 -7.99 -14.17
C ASN A 10 -4.33 -6.64 -14.44
N ALA A 11 -4.79 -5.89 -15.44
CA ALA A 11 -4.24 -4.58 -15.76
C ALA A 11 -4.39 -3.59 -14.58
N LEU A 12 -5.56 -3.56 -13.94
CA LEU A 12 -5.79 -2.71 -12.76
C LEU A 12 -4.89 -3.10 -11.58
N LEU A 13 -4.70 -4.41 -11.35
CA LEU A 13 -3.80 -4.88 -10.30
C LEU A 13 -2.35 -4.50 -10.59
N VAL A 14 -1.88 -4.72 -11.82
CA VAL A 14 -0.52 -4.31 -12.24
C VAL A 14 -0.36 -2.80 -12.10
N LEU A 15 -1.34 -2.01 -12.53
CA LEU A 15 -1.30 -0.56 -12.40
C LEU A 15 -1.20 -0.11 -10.94
N SER A 16 -1.94 -0.75 -10.02
CA SER A 16 -1.85 -0.44 -8.59
C SER A 16 -0.49 -0.80 -7.99
N ILE A 17 0.13 -1.90 -8.43
CA ILE A 17 1.49 -2.26 -8.02
C ILE A 17 2.50 -1.24 -8.56
N LEU A 18 2.41 -0.87 -9.84
CA LEU A 18 3.29 0.14 -10.43
C LEU A 18 3.14 1.50 -9.74
N PHE A 19 1.92 1.85 -9.34
CA PHE A 19 1.64 3.06 -8.57
C PHE A 19 2.37 3.03 -7.21
N ILE A 20 2.29 1.91 -6.48
CA ILE A 20 3.04 1.72 -5.24
C ILE A 20 4.54 1.87 -5.49
N LEU A 21 5.10 1.12 -6.45
CA LEU A 21 6.54 1.13 -6.74
C LEU A 21 7.04 2.51 -7.17
N PHE A 22 6.23 3.26 -7.91
CA PHE A 22 6.54 4.63 -8.31
C PHE A 22 6.73 5.54 -7.10
N PHE A 23 5.80 5.54 -6.15
CA PHE A 23 5.88 6.41 -4.96
C PHE A 23 6.88 5.90 -3.93
N THR A 24 7.11 4.60 -3.83
CA THR A 24 8.02 4.04 -2.83
C THR A 24 9.49 4.08 -3.28
N PHE A 25 9.79 3.98 -4.57
CA PHE A 25 11.18 3.91 -5.03
C PHE A 25 11.71 5.18 -5.68
N LEU A 26 10.87 6.01 -6.30
CA LEU A 26 11.34 7.26 -6.88
C LEU A 26 11.42 8.40 -5.85
N PRO A 27 12.48 9.21 -5.85
CA PRO A 27 12.58 10.36 -4.98
C PRO A 27 11.56 11.42 -5.37
N HIS A 28 10.87 12.00 -4.39
CA HIS A 28 9.90 13.06 -4.59
C HIS A 28 10.29 14.26 -3.72
N SER A 29 11.16 15.11 -4.25
CA SER A 29 11.69 16.27 -3.51
C SER A 29 10.60 17.22 -2.99
N SER A 30 9.51 17.39 -3.74
CA SER A 30 8.36 18.19 -3.32
C SER A 30 7.61 17.62 -2.10
N LEU A 31 7.75 16.32 -1.84
CA LEU A 31 7.16 15.64 -0.68
C LEU A 31 8.21 15.33 0.39
N GLY A 32 9.47 15.73 0.22
CA GLY A 32 10.56 15.43 1.13
C GLY A 32 11.04 13.95 1.09
N ILE A 33 10.51 13.15 0.17
CA ILE A 33 10.80 11.71 0.09
C ILE A 33 12.13 11.48 -0.65
N GLY A 34 13.07 10.77 -0.02
CA GLY A 34 14.35 10.39 -0.63
C GLY A 34 15.37 11.52 -0.73
N VAL A 35 15.21 12.60 0.02
CA VAL A 35 16.12 13.76 0.03
C VAL A 35 17.11 13.70 1.19
N GLU A 36 16.73 13.13 2.33
CA GLU A 36 17.57 12.98 3.50
C GLU A 36 18.33 11.65 3.51
N LYS A 37 19.38 11.57 4.36
CA LYS A 37 20.06 10.29 4.58
C LYS A 37 19.09 9.26 5.13
N GLY A 38 19.05 8.09 4.50
CA GLY A 38 18.22 6.98 4.96
C GLY A 38 18.63 6.51 6.36
N TYR A 39 17.66 6.12 7.15
CA TYR A 39 17.86 5.49 8.46
C TYR A 39 16.89 4.31 8.62
N LEU A 40 17.25 3.41 9.52
CA LEU A 40 16.41 2.27 9.90
C LEU A 40 15.68 2.63 11.20
N ASN A 41 14.36 2.65 11.14
CA ASN A 41 13.51 2.85 12.30
C ASN A 41 12.74 1.55 12.62
N LEU A 42 13.10 0.92 13.73
CA LEU A 42 12.43 -0.27 14.24
C LEU A 42 11.48 0.03 15.41
N ASN A 43 11.26 1.31 15.73
CA ASN A 43 10.33 1.68 16.78
C ASN A 43 8.90 1.69 16.25
N PRO A 44 8.03 0.74 16.63
CA PRO A 44 6.67 0.62 16.11
C PRO A 44 5.71 1.72 16.59
N LEU A 45 6.20 2.70 17.32
CA LEU A 45 5.41 3.85 17.79
C LEU A 45 5.95 5.18 17.25
N ALA A 46 6.93 5.13 16.35
CA ALA A 46 7.49 6.33 15.74
C ALA A 46 6.46 7.08 14.91
N MET A 47 5.44 6.38 14.38
CA MET A 47 4.31 6.98 13.68
C MET A 47 3.54 8.04 14.50
N PHE A 48 3.69 8.06 15.83
CA PHE A 48 3.07 9.06 16.71
C PHE A 48 3.98 10.25 17.03
N HIS A 49 5.25 10.23 16.60
CA HIS A 49 6.22 11.29 16.82
C HIS A 49 6.46 12.05 15.52
N PHE A 50 5.76 13.17 15.34
CA PHE A 50 5.87 13.96 14.11
C PHE A 50 6.50 15.32 14.38
N ALA A 51 7.35 15.75 13.45
CA ALA A 51 7.88 17.11 13.47
C ALA A 51 6.82 18.16 13.07
N SER A 52 5.82 17.76 12.26
CA SER A 52 4.74 18.63 11.81
C SER A 52 3.50 17.83 11.37
N PHE A 53 2.34 18.51 11.30
CA PHE A 53 1.11 17.92 10.76
C PHE A 53 1.26 17.46 9.29
N SER A 54 2.01 18.20 8.48
CA SER A 54 2.29 17.81 7.09
C SER A 54 3.08 16.51 7.01
N SER A 55 4.10 16.33 7.85
CA SER A 55 4.88 15.09 7.92
C SER A 55 4.01 13.90 8.34
N PHE A 56 3.10 14.11 9.29
CA PHE A 56 2.13 13.09 9.67
C PHE A 56 1.27 12.64 8.49
N ILE A 57 0.67 13.59 7.77
CA ILE A 57 -0.19 13.28 6.61
C ILE A 57 0.59 12.53 5.54
N ILE A 58 1.76 13.01 5.15
CA ILE A 58 2.53 12.43 4.06
C ILE A 58 3.01 11.02 4.45
N ASN A 59 3.58 10.85 5.63
CA ASN A 59 4.19 9.58 6.02
C ASN A 59 3.15 8.53 6.42
N ASN A 60 2.12 8.91 7.17
CA ASN A 60 1.18 7.93 7.70
C ASN A 60 -0.04 7.74 6.80
N ILE A 61 -0.75 8.83 6.49
CA ILE A 61 -1.95 8.74 5.64
C ILE A 61 -1.57 8.38 4.22
N GLY A 62 -0.43 8.90 3.72
CA GLY A 62 0.10 8.58 2.40
C GLY A 62 0.30 7.07 2.21
N ASN A 63 0.96 6.39 3.15
CA ASN A 63 1.19 4.96 3.09
C ASN A 63 -0.12 4.15 3.09
N VAL A 64 -1.06 4.50 3.97
CA VAL A 64 -2.39 3.86 3.98
C VAL A 64 -3.08 4.04 2.63
N MET A 65 -3.14 5.27 2.11
CA MET A 65 -3.84 5.58 0.85
C MET A 65 -3.19 4.90 -0.36
N LEU A 66 -1.88 4.73 -0.34
CA LEU A 66 -1.12 4.08 -1.41
C LEU A 66 -1.54 2.61 -1.60
N PHE A 67 -1.86 1.90 -0.52
CA PHE A 67 -2.23 0.49 -0.55
C PHE A 67 -3.74 0.22 -0.67
N ILE A 68 -4.61 1.22 -0.54
CA ILE A 68 -6.06 1.05 -0.76
C ILE A 68 -6.36 0.56 -2.19
N PRO A 69 -5.86 1.18 -3.27
CA PRO A 69 -6.08 0.69 -4.63
C PRO A 69 -5.59 -0.75 -4.83
N PHE A 70 -4.45 -1.10 -4.24
CA PHE A 70 -3.93 -2.46 -4.31
C PHE A 70 -4.86 -3.47 -3.63
N GLY A 71 -5.29 -3.21 -2.39
CA GLY A 71 -6.22 -4.07 -1.67
C GLY A 71 -7.55 -4.26 -2.41
N PHE A 72 -8.08 -3.19 -3.01
CA PHE A 72 -9.29 -3.23 -3.82
C PHE A 72 -9.12 -4.08 -5.09
N THR A 73 -8.08 -3.81 -5.89
CA THR A 73 -7.85 -4.51 -7.17
C THR A 73 -7.46 -5.97 -6.97
N LEU A 74 -6.68 -6.28 -5.92
CA LEU A 74 -6.37 -7.64 -5.52
C LEU A 74 -7.65 -8.42 -5.15
N SER A 75 -8.54 -7.78 -4.40
CA SER A 75 -9.85 -8.38 -4.04
C SER A 75 -10.75 -8.59 -5.26
N MET A 76 -10.74 -7.67 -6.22
CA MET A 76 -11.41 -7.88 -7.52
C MET A 76 -10.85 -9.07 -8.30
N ARG A 77 -9.55 -9.29 -8.20
CA ARG A 77 -8.88 -10.42 -8.88
C ARG A 77 -9.13 -11.75 -8.17
N LEU A 78 -9.26 -11.71 -6.85
CA LEU A 78 -9.44 -12.87 -5.96
C LEU A 78 -10.75 -12.77 -5.16
N PRO A 79 -11.94 -12.73 -5.82
CA PRO A 79 -13.21 -12.33 -5.19
C PRO A 79 -13.73 -13.29 -4.11
N ASN A 80 -13.21 -14.51 -4.08
CA ASN A 80 -13.66 -15.57 -3.15
C ASN A 80 -12.62 -15.82 -2.04
N GLN A 81 -11.59 -14.99 -1.93
CA GLN A 81 -10.58 -15.15 -0.90
C GLN A 81 -11.00 -14.49 0.43
N ASN A 82 -10.59 -15.14 1.52
CA ASN A 82 -10.72 -14.60 2.86
C ASN A 82 -9.93 -13.28 2.99
N LYS A 83 -10.45 -12.35 3.79
CA LYS A 83 -9.79 -11.07 4.10
C LYS A 83 -8.35 -11.25 4.56
N TRP A 84 -8.07 -12.25 5.39
CA TRP A 84 -6.73 -12.50 5.94
C TRP A 84 -5.71 -12.87 4.87
N ARG A 85 -6.16 -13.54 3.78
CA ARG A 85 -5.29 -13.84 2.64
C ARG A 85 -4.95 -12.59 1.85
N ILE A 86 -5.93 -11.71 1.61
CA ILE A 86 -5.70 -10.42 0.93
C ILE A 86 -4.75 -9.54 1.76
N VAL A 87 -5.03 -9.41 3.06
CA VAL A 87 -4.22 -8.63 3.99
C VAL A 87 -2.81 -9.21 4.11
N GLY A 88 -2.67 -10.54 4.19
CA GLY A 88 -1.36 -11.21 4.22
C GLY A 88 -0.53 -10.95 2.96
N ILE A 89 -1.14 -10.95 1.76
CA ILE A 89 -0.44 -10.61 0.52
C ILE A 89 0.02 -9.15 0.55
N GLY A 90 -0.81 -8.23 1.04
CA GLY A 90 -0.43 -6.81 1.21
C GLY A 90 0.72 -6.62 2.19
N CYS A 91 0.66 -7.30 3.32
CA CYS A 91 1.73 -7.30 4.32
C CYS A 91 3.05 -7.81 3.72
N LEU A 92 3.02 -8.94 3.01
CA LEU A 92 4.20 -9.49 2.35
C LEU A 92 4.78 -8.55 1.29
N LEU A 93 3.93 -7.91 0.47
CA LEU A 93 4.38 -6.92 -0.51
C LEU A 93 5.05 -5.73 0.19
N SER A 94 4.45 -5.22 1.26
CA SER A 94 5.03 -4.12 2.04
C SER A 94 6.37 -4.50 2.65
N MET A 95 6.48 -5.68 3.26
CA MET A 95 7.76 -6.17 3.81
C MET A 95 8.84 -6.27 2.73
N MET A 96 8.50 -6.74 1.52
CA MET A 96 9.46 -6.81 0.40
C MET A 96 9.93 -5.41 -0.01
N ILE A 97 9.05 -4.42 0.00
CA ILE A 97 9.39 -3.01 -0.29
C ILE A 97 10.36 -2.50 0.77
N GLU A 98 10.05 -2.65 2.06
CA GLU A 98 10.91 -2.20 3.16
C GLU A 98 12.30 -2.87 3.13
N ILE A 99 12.34 -4.19 2.89
CA ILE A 99 13.62 -4.91 2.72
C ILE A 99 14.40 -4.35 1.54
N THR A 100 13.75 -4.02 0.44
CA THR A 100 14.43 -3.43 -0.74
C THR A 100 14.96 -2.03 -0.41
N GLN A 101 14.20 -1.24 0.34
CA GLN A 101 14.60 0.12 0.74
C GLN A 101 15.81 0.14 1.67
N LEU A 102 16.06 -0.93 2.46
CA LEU A 102 17.30 -1.08 3.26
C LEU A 102 18.58 -0.97 2.41
N PHE A 103 18.52 -1.39 1.15
CA PHE A 103 19.67 -1.36 0.23
C PHE A 103 19.71 -0.09 -0.62
N MET A 104 18.75 0.84 -0.45
CA MET A 104 18.69 2.06 -1.23
C MET A 104 19.25 3.25 -0.45
N PRO A 105 20.16 4.04 -1.02
CA PRO A 105 20.61 5.28 -0.38
C PRO A 105 19.44 6.27 -0.29
N ASN A 106 19.41 7.04 0.78
CA ASN A 106 18.42 8.09 1.03
C ASN A 106 16.96 7.58 1.16
N ARG A 107 16.78 6.33 1.59
CA ARG A 107 15.48 5.78 1.97
C ARG A 107 15.46 5.41 3.44
N CYS A 108 14.39 5.80 4.10
CA CYS A 108 14.12 5.34 5.45
C CYS A 108 13.34 4.04 5.36
N THR A 109 13.78 3.03 6.10
CA THR A 109 13.03 1.79 6.29
C THR A 109 12.32 1.89 7.63
N ASP A 110 11.01 1.82 7.61
CA ASP A 110 10.18 2.02 8.79
C ASP A 110 9.24 0.84 9.00
N PHE A 111 9.30 0.22 10.19
CA PHE A 111 8.39 -0.85 10.53
C PHE A 111 6.93 -0.38 10.56
N ASP A 112 6.69 0.88 10.88
CA ASP A 112 5.36 1.46 10.88
C ASP A 112 4.73 1.47 9.48
N ASP A 113 5.54 1.61 8.43
CA ASP A 113 5.07 1.57 7.04
C ASP A 113 4.47 0.22 6.68
N VAL A 114 5.02 -0.89 7.21
CA VAL A 114 4.44 -2.22 7.02
C VAL A 114 3.04 -2.30 7.63
N ILE A 115 2.86 -1.72 8.81
CA ILE A 115 1.56 -1.69 9.49
C ILE A 115 0.56 -0.84 8.71
N LEU A 116 0.94 0.38 8.33
CA LEU A 116 0.10 1.34 7.62
C LEU A 116 -0.32 0.82 6.24
N ASN A 117 0.60 0.23 5.49
CA ASN A 117 0.35 -0.38 4.19
C ASN A 117 -0.60 -1.59 4.31
N THR A 118 -0.44 -2.39 5.38
CA THR A 118 -1.33 -3.51 5.68
C THR A 118 -2.74 -3.03 6.00
N VAL A 119 -2.88 -1.95 6.78
CA VAL A 119 -4.17 -1.29 7.04
C VAL A 119 -4.79 -0.76 5.75
N GLY A 120 -4.00 -0.13 4.88
CA GLY A 120 -4.44 0.32 3.55
C GLY A 120 -5.00 -0.84 2.71
N THR A 121 -4.31 -1.98 2.70
CA THR A 121 -4.79 -3.19 2.01
C THR A 121 -6.12 -3.69 2.58
N LEU A 122 -6.27 -3.69 3.91
CA LEU A 122 -7.52 -4.08 4.57
C LEU A 122 -8.67 -3.14 4.19
N LEU A 123 -8.43 -1.82 4.19
CA LEU A 123 -9.44 -0.83 3.77
C LEU A 123 -9.85 -1.04 2.31
N GLY A 124 -8.91 -1.31 1.41
CA GLY A 124 -9.18 -1.66 0.02
C GLY A 124 -10.08 -2.89 -0.11
N TRP A 125 -9.82 -3.94 0.69
CA TRP A 125 -10.69 -5.12 0.75
C TRP A 125 -12.09 -4.77 1.28
N VAL A 126 -12.22 -3.96 2.32
CA VAL A 126 -13.52 -3.53 2.87
C VAL A 126 -14.33 -2.79 1.82
N ILE A 127 -13.71 -1.83 1.12
CA ILE A 127 -14.37 -1.06 0.05
C ILE A 127 -14.87 -2.00 -1.05
N TYR A 128 -14.03 -2.95 -1.50
CA TYR A 128 -14.44 -3.93 -2.49
C TYR A 128 -15.59 -4.81 -2.00
N SER A 129 -15.54 -5.29 -0.75
CA SER A 129 -16.56 -6.16 -0.18
C SER A 129 -17.93 -5.48 -0.13
N ASN A 130 -17.96 -4.21 0.30
CA ASN A 130 -19.17 -3.41 0.33
C ASN A 130 -19.71 -3.15 -1.09
N TRP A 131 -18.82 -2.72 -2.00
CA TRP A 131 -19.20 -2.52 -3.40
C TRP A 131 -19.79 -3.78 -4.05
N LYS A 132 -19.19 -4.94 -3.80
CA LYS A 132 -19.68 -6.23 -4.29
C LYS A 132 -21.07 -6.54 -3.74
N ASN A 133 -21.29 -6.37 -2.44
CA ASN A 133 -22.58 -6.65 -1.80
C ASN A 133 -23.70 -5.78 -2.35
N ASP A 134 -23.45 -4.51 -2.65
CA ASP A 134 -24.44 -3.58 -3.18
C ASP A 134 -24.83 -3.90 -4.63
N HIS A 135 -23.90 -4.45 -5.42
CA HIS A 135 -24.16 -4.80 -6.83
C HIS A 135 -24.80 -6.18 -7.02
N TRP A 136 -24.71 -7.08 -6.02
CA TRP A 136 -25.31 -8.41 -6.09
C TRP A 136 -26.67 -8.51 -5.39
N LYS A 137 -27.13 -7.44 -4.72
CA LYS A 137 -28.48 -7.35 -4.13
C LYS A 137 -29.55 -6.79 -5.09
N LYS A 138 -29.14 -6.40 -6.29
CA LYS A 138 -30.02 -5.98 -7.39
C LYS A 138 -30.16 -7.08 -8.44
#